data_873e9a2a9b7b3a88a542efaceccfac12
#
_entry.id   873e9a2a9b7b3a88a542efaceccfac12
#
_cell.length_a   1.000
_cell.length_b   1.000
_cell.length_c   1.000
_cell.angle_alpha   90.00
_cell.angle_beta   90.00
_cell.angle_gamma   90.00
#
_symmetry.space_group_name_H-M   'P 1'
#
loop_
_entity.id
_entity.type
_entity.pdbx_description
1 polymer ?
#
loop_
_entity_poly.entity_id
_entity_poly.type
_entity_poly.pdbx_seq_one_letter_code
_entity_poly.pdbx_strand_id
1 'polypeptide(L)'
;MSTAPRIAAAKRDWGHDEAGCTVLHIDMDAFYASLEVARHPEYRGKPVIIGVGNRSVVSAASYEARQYGVNSAMASSRAQKLCPNGIFLPVDMRYYRAMSHRIFEEVFSRITDRIEQVSVDECYMDVSGALLRWGSPRAIGAWIREQVVSRYNVTCSVGIAANKLVAKMASTNAKPNGMLMIPVARHAEFVQMMPLRGIPGIGPSLEKRLNAWGVNSVADLARMSLEALEQATGSALSARGLYQAARGLDGRPVVPYTQEKSIGAERTFDADTQDMRQVCSMLRGCCDDVATSLRRRGFLARKVMVKLRFPDLSYATKGRTLDCPTDAASVLYPQCANLLLSMMGMAPESAHAISLTRPVRLAGMSASGLVLAEEAVIQPSLDDLLEENEVEQRAEISGGSAQSQTHSARLRGAEAALDAVRRKYGNNIASFGV
;
A
#
# COMPACT_ATOMS: atom_id res chain seq x y z
N MET A 1 -8.02 4.46 3.57
CA MET A 1 -9.33 4.76 4.22
C MET A 1 -10.38 3.76 3.76
N SER A 2 -11.13 3.18 4.70
CA SER A 2 -12.18 2.18 4.41
C SER A 2 -13.40 2.85 3.77
N THR A 3 -13.85 2.31 2.62
CA THR A 3 -15.14 2.63 1.99
C THR A 3 -16.26 1.70 2.48
N ALA A 4 -16.01 0.91 3.53
CA ALA A 4 -16.98 0.01 4.10
C ALA A 4 -18.21 0.79 4.62
N PRO A 5 -19.41 0.28 4.42
CA PRO A 5 -20.62 0.91 4.91
C PRO A 5 -20.62 0.94 6.45
N ARG A 6 -21.16 2.00 7.01
CA ARG A 6 -21.33 2.19 8.46
C ARG A 6 -22.79 2.05 8.82
N ILE A 7 -23.05 1.42 9.95
CA ILE A 7 -24.41 1.20 10.42
C ILE A 7 -24.60 1.96 11.73
N ALA A 8 -25.58 2.84 11.79
CA ALA A 8 -25.87 3.62 13.01
C ALA A 8 -26.18 2.71 14.21
N ALA A 9 -26.93 1.63 14.00
CA ALA A 9 -27.26 0.64 15.02
C ALA A 9 -26.04 -0.09 15.59
N ALA A 10 -24.87 -0.06 14.92
CA ALA A 10 -23.63 -0.64 15.45
C ALA A 10 -23.04 0.17 16.61
N LYS A 11 -23.42 1.45 16.77
CA LYS A 11 -22.94 2.32 17.85
C LYS A 11 -23.72 2.18 19.17
N ARG A 12 -24.44 1.10 19.34
CA ARG A 12 -25.10 0.79 20.64
C ARG A 12 -24.09 0.33 21.68
N ASP A 13 -24.52 0.26 22.93
CA ASP A 13 -23.78 -0.42 23.98
C ASP A 13 -23.80 -1.96 23.75
N TRP A 14 -22.63 -2.56 23.63
CA TRP A 14 -22.44 -3.99 23.43
C TRP A 14 -22.13 -4.73 24.73
N GLY A 15 -22.01 -4.00 25.86
CA GLY A 15 -21.60 -4.50 27.15
C GLY A 15 -20.20 -4.11 27.56
N HIS A 16 -19.83 -4.44 28.79
CA HIS A 16 -18.59 -3.97 29.41
C HIS A 16 -17.57 -5.10 29.68
N ASP A 17 -17.86 -6.32 29.25
CA ASP A 17 -16.91 -7.43 29.39
C ASP A 17 -15.73 -7.26 28.44
N GLU A 18 -14.57 -6.93 29.01
CA GLU A 18 -13.31 -6.73 28.28
C GLU A 18 -12.46 -8.01 28.18
N ALA A 19 -12.92 -9.12 28.80
CA ALA A 19 -12.17 -10.37 28.82
C ALA A 19 -11.83 -10.86 27.41
N GLY A 20 -10.55 -11.10 27.15
CA GLY A 20 -10.04 -11.53 25.85
C GLY A 20 -10.01 -10.45 24.74
N CYS A 21 -10.53 -9.23 24.98
CA CYS A 21 -10.56 -8.15 24.00
C CYS A 21 -9.22 -7.38 23.97
N THR A 22 -8.14 -8.02 23.54
CA THR A 22 -6.77 -7.46 23.60
C THR A 22 -6.26 -6.88 22.27
N VAL A 23 -7.07 -6.93 21.21
CA VAL A 23 -6.70 -6.37 19.90
C VAL A 23 -7.40 -5.03 19.71
N LEU A 24 -6.60 -3.99 19.54
CA LEU A 24 -7.06 -2.67 19.11
C LEU A 24 -6.83 -2.49 17.63
N HIS A 25 -7.77 -1.86 16.93
CA HIS A 25 -7.60 -1.31 15.60
C HIS A 25 -7.77 0.20 15.68
N ILE A 26 -6.74 0.94 15.28
CA ILE A 26 -6.71 2.40 15.29
C ILE A 26 -6.70 2.89 13.84
N ASP A 27 -7.56 3.86 13.53
CA ASP A 27 -7.66 4.46 12.20
C ASP A 27 -7.87 5.97 12.36
N MET A 28 -6.92 6.76 11.85
CA MET A 28 -6.97 8.22 11.91
C MET A 28 -8.11 8.76 11.03
N ASP A 29 -8.88 9.68 11.56
CA ASP A 29 -10.06 10.20 10.88
C ASP A 29 -9.67 11.18 9.78
N ALA A 30 -10.04 10.86 8.52
CA ALA A 30 -9.75 11.67 7.34
C ALA A 30 -8.29 12.19 7.29
N PHE A 31 -7.33 11.34 7.60
CA PHE A 31 -5.96 11.66 8.05
C PHE A 31 -5.30 12.80 7.28
N TYR A 32 -5.17 12.72 5.95
CA TYR A 32 -4.50 13.77 5.17
C TYR A 32 -5.25 15.10 5.26
N ALA A 33 -6.58 15.08 5.15
CA ALA A 33 -7.36 16.29 5.28
C ALA A 33 -7.29 16.88 6.70
N SER A 34 -7.29 16.03 7.74
CA SER A 34 -7.15 16.45 9.13
C SER A 34 -5.77 17.05 9.40
N LEU A 35 -4.70 16.52 8.82
CA LEU A 35 -3.36 17.08 8.93
C LEU A 35 -3.26 18.46 8.27
N GLU A 36 -3.91 18.66 7.11
CA GLU A 36 -3.93 19.98 6.47
C GLU A 36 -4.77 20.98 7.27
N VAL A 37 -5.86 20.55 7.87
CA VAL A 37 -6.64 21.42 8.80
C VAL A 37 -5.85 21.73 10.07
N ALA A 38 -5.05 20.80 10.60
CA ALA A 38 -4.17 21.04 11.75
C ALA A 38 -3.05 22.05 11.41
N ARG A 39 -2.51 21.97 10.18
CA ARG A 39 -1.46 22.86 9.65
C ARG A 39 -1.99 24.24 9.28
N HIS A 40 -3.26 24.31 8.83
CA HIS A 40 -3.96 25.47 8.36
C HIS A 40 -5.30 25.66 9.10
N PRO A 41 -5.28 26.23 10.32
CA PRO A 41 -6.48 26.35 11.15
C PRO A 41 -7.65 27.10 10.50
N GLU A 42 -7.37 27.94 9.50
CA GLU A 42 -8.37 28.65 8.69
C GLU A 42 -9.25 27.74 7.83
N TYR A 43 -8.86 26.46 7.66
CA TYR A 43 -9.65 25.44 6.96
C TYR A 43 -10.64 24.72 7.88
N ARG A 44 -10.60 24.98 9.18
CA ARG A 44 -11.51 24.31 10.14
C ARG A 44 -12.97 24.54 9.79
N GLY A 45 -13.76 23.45 9.76
CA GLY A 45 -15.18 23.50 9.41
C GLY A 45 -15.45 23.66 7.91
N LYS A 46 -14.41 23.75 7.07
CA LYS A 46 -14.58 23.84 5.61
C LYS A 46 -14.36 22.47 4.94
N PRO A 47 -14.99 22.22 3.78
CA PRO A 47 -14.74 20.99 3.02
C PRO A 47 -13.33 21.01 2.42
N VAL A 48 -12.43 20.15 2.96
CA VAL A 48 -11.05 19.98 2.49
C VAL A 48 -10.92 18.64 1.74
N ILE A 49 -10.33 18.68 0.55
CA ILE A 49 -10.22 17.55 -0.36
C ILE A 49 -8.75 17.46 -0.81
N ILE A 50 -8.13 16.31 -0.57
CA ILE A 50 -6.75 16.05 -0.96
C ILE A 50 -6.72 15.27 -2.27
N GLY A 51 -6.15 15.89 -3.29
CA GLY A 51 -6.02 15.32 -4.64
C GLY A 51 -6.47 16.30 -5.71
N VAL A 52 -5.51 16.84 -6.45
CA VAL A 52 -5.70 17.79 -7.56
C VAL A 52 -5.07 17.24 -8.83
N GLY A 53 -5.63 17.60 -9.98
CA GLY A 53 -5.13 17.23 -11.30
C GLY A 53 -6.17 16.54 -12.17
N ASN A 54 -5.95 16.61 -13.48
CA ASN A 54 -6.93 16.21 -14.51
C ASN A 54 -7.31 14.71 -14.44
N ARG A 55 -6.38 13.84 -14.05
CA ARG A 55 -6.56 12.38 -13.93
C ARG A 55 -6.36 11.88 -12.51
N SER A 56 -6.33 12.79 -11.54
CA SER A 56 -6.16 12.43 -10.15
C SER A 56 -7.46 11.94 -9.52
N VAL A 57 -7.29 11.25 -8.40
CA VAL A 57 -8.37 10.81 -7.53
C VAL A 57 -8.26 11.49 -6.17
N VAL A 58 -9.37 11.63 -5.49
CA VAL A 58 -9.43 12.07 -4.10
C VAL A 58 -8.69 11.05 -3.24
N SER A 59 -7.56 11.47 -2.65
CA SER A 59 -6.80 10.65 -1.70
C SER A 59 -7.44 10.66 -0.32
N ALA A 60 -7.94 11.83 0.12
CA ALA A 60 -8.69 12.00 1.36
C ALA A 60 -9.72 13.13 1.22
N ALA A 61 -10.84 13.02 1.95
CA ALA A 61 -11.87 14.06 2.05
C ALA A 61 -12.24 14.25 3.52
N SER A 62 -12.31 15.50 3.97
CA SER A 62 -12.79 15.86 5.31
C SER A 62 -14.25 15.43 5.49
N TYR A 63 -14.74 15.40 6.71
CA TYR A 63 -16.13 15.02 6.97
C TYR A 63 -17.12 16.05 6.39
N GLU A 64 -16.74 17.31 6.34
CA GLU A 64 -17.48 18.39 5.68
C GLU A 64 -17.58 18.14 4.18
N ALA A 65 -16.48 17.74 3.52
CA ALA A 65 -16.49 17.40 2.10
C ALA A 65 -17.37 16.16 1.80
N ARG A 66 -17.40 15.19 2.71
CA ARG A 66 -18.24 13.98 2.59
C ARG A 66 -19.74 14.28 2.62
N GLN A 67 -20.18 15.36 3.25
CA GLN A 67 -21.58 15.79 3.24
C GLN A 67 -22.06 16.16 1.83
N TYR A 68 -21.13 16.57 0.95
CA TYR A 68 -21.40 16.82 -0.48
C TYR A 68 -21.27 15.54 -1.34
N GLY A 69 -21.08 14.37 -0.71
CA GLY A 69 -20.92 13.09 -1.42
C GLY A 69 -19.51 12.83 -1.93
N VAL A 70 -18.52 13.66 -1.57
CA VAL A 70 -17.11 13.45 -1.94
C VAL A 70 -16.50 12.33 -1.10
N ASN A 71 -15.90 11.34 -1.75
CA ASN A 71 -15.27 10.19 -1.10
C ASN A 71 -13.90 9.90 -1.69
N SER A 72 -13.06 9.21 -0.91
CA SER A 72 -11.77 8.70 -1.39
C SER A 72 -11.94 7.79 -2.62
N ALA A 73 -10.95 7.78 -3.50
CA ALA A 73 -10.93 7.12 -4.81
C ALA A 73 -11.89 7.69 -5.87
N MET A 74 -12.70 8.72 -5.54
CA MET A 74 -13.49 9.45 -6.53
C MET A 74 -12.56 10.26 -7.44
N ALA A 75 -12.88 10.37 -8.74
CA ALA A 75 -12.17 11.28 -9.64
C ALA A 75 -12.25 12.73 -9.13
N SER A 76 -11.10 13.43 -9.08
CA SER A 76 -11.05 14.81 -8.56
C SER A 76 -11.96 15.77 -9.34
N SER A 77 -12.10 15.58 -10.66
CA SER A 77 -13.03 16.32 -11.49
C SER A 77 -14.50 16.12 -11.10
N ARG A 78 -14.88 14.93 -10.65
CA ARG A 78 -16.22 14.66 -10.10
C ARG A 78 -16.40 15.30 -8.72
N ALA A 79 -15.37 15.21 -7.87
CA ALA A 79 -15.39 15.85 -6.55
C ALA A 79 -15.57 17.38 -6.66
N GLN A 80 -14.92 18.01 -7.64
CA GLN A 80 -15.07 19.44 -7.93
C GLN A 80 -16.50 19.83 -8.32
N LYS A 81 -17.17 18.97 -9.11
CA LYS A 81 -18.59 19.21 -9.47
C LYS A 81 -19.54 19.05 -8.27
N LEU A 82 -19.25 18.14 -7.35
CA LEU A 82 -20.05 17.91 -6.14
C LEU A 82 -19.83 18.97 -5.06
N CYS A 83 -18.60 19.47 -4.95
CA CYS A 83 -18.20 20.43 -3.93
C CYS A 83 -17.40 21.58 -4.56
N PRO A 84 -18.03 22.47 -5.35
CA PRO A 84 -17.34 23.54 -6.10
C PRO A 84 -16.61 24.54 -5.19
N ASN A 85 -17.12 24.76 -3.97
CA ASN A 85 -16.52 25.65 -2.97
C ASN A 85 -15.56 24.91 -2.02
N GLY A 86 -15.20 23.65 -2.31
CA GLY A 86 -14.25 22.87 -1.53
C GLY A 86 -12.81 23.37 -1.70
N ILE A 87 -12.02 23.22 -0.66
CA ILE A 87 -10.59 23.50 -0.68
C ILE A 87 -9.87 22.27 -1.21
N PHE A 88 -9.36 22.35 -2.44
CA PHE A 88 -8.63 21.27 -3.09
C PHE A 88 -7.14 21.48 -2.92
N LEU A 89 -6.45 20.52 -2.30
CA LEU A 89 -5.02 20.57 -2.00
C LEU A 89 -4.27 19.42 -2.69
N PRO A 90 -3.01 19.63 -3.08
CA PRO A 90 -2.15 18.55 -3.56
C PRO A 90 -1.80 17.58 -2.44
N VAL A 91 -1.37 16.36 -2.82
CA VAL A 91 -0.91 15.35 -1.88
C VAL A 91 0.51 15.67 -1.41
N ASP A 92 0.73 15.88 -0.12
CA ASP A 92 2.06 16.04 0.50
C ASP A 92 2.46 14.75 1.27
N MET A 93 2.82 13.70 0.53
CA MET A 93 3.20 12.41 1.13
C MET A 93 4.41 12.49 2.06
N ARG A 94 5.31 13.45 1.85
CA ARG A 94 6.46 13.63 2.73
C ARG A 94 6.01 14.06 4.13
N TYR A 95 5.15 15.05 4.18
CA TYR A 95 4.57 15.56 5.44
C TYR A 95 3.69 14.50 6.11
N TYR A 96 2.81 13.84 5.36
CA TYR A 96 1.90 12.85 5.95
C TYR A 96 2.63 11.64 6.53
N ARG A 97 3.68 11.16 5.85
CA ARG A 97 4.53 10.08 6.39
C ARG A 97 5.31 10.50 7.63
N ALA A 98 5.86 11.72 7.65
CA ALA A 98 6.57 12.24 8.81
C ALA A 98 5.65 12.34 10.03
N MET A 99 4.43 12.86 9.85
CA MET A 99 3.44 12.94 10.93
C MET A 99 2.96 11.58 11.39
N SER A 100 2.71 10.64 10.47
CA SER A 100 2.41 9.25 10.79
C SER A 100 3.50 8.64 11.67
N HIS A 101 4.75 8.71 11.24
CA HIS A 101 5.89 8.17 11.98
C HIS A 101 5.97 8.73 13.40
N ARG A 102 5.83 10.04 13.56
CA ARG A 102 5.81 10.68 14.87
C ARG A 102 4.66 10.15 15.76
N ILE A 103 3.46 10.00 15.22
CA ILE A 103 2.32 9.49 15.98
C ILE A 103 2.60 8.05 16.44
N PHE A 104 3.13 7.21 15.55
CA PHE A 104 3.48 5.83 15.89
C PHE A 104 4.55 5.77 16.97
N GLU A 105 5.62 6.54 16.86
CA GLU A 105 6.71 6.55 17.84
C GLU A 105 6.33 7.22 19.17
N GLU A 106 5.67 8.38 19.12
CA GLU A 106 5.42 9.18 20.32
C GLU A 106 4.17 8.75 21.10
N VAL A 107 3.24 8.02 20.45
CA VAL A 107 1.98 7.58 21.08
C VAL A 107 1.89 6.06 21.15
N PHE A 108 1.87 5.36 19.99
CA PHE A 108 1.53 3.94 19.98
C PHE A 108 2.62 3.05 20.58
N SER A 109 3.90 3.31 20.26
CA SER A 109 5.03 2.52 20.76
C SER A 109 5.27 2.66 22.28
N ARG A 110 4.62 3.64 22.93
CA ARG A 110 4.64 3.75 24.40
C ARG A 110 3.80 2.69 25.11
N ILE A 111 2.90 2.07 24.40
CA ILE A 111 1.97 1.07 24.93
C ILE A 111 2.51 -0.34 24.74
N THR A 112 2.87 -0.68 23.52
CA THR A 112 3.35 -2.01 23.12
C THR A 112 4.23 -1.90 21.88
N ASP A 113 5.12 -2.86 21.69
CA ASP A 113 5.90 -3.09 20.46
C ASP A 113 5.14 -3.99 19.46
N ARG A 114 4.04 -4.63 19.89
CA ARG A 114 3.19 -5.47 19.05
C ARG A 114 2.23 -4.62 18.22
N ILE A 115 2.79 -3.88 17.25
CA ILE A 115 2.05 -2.98 16.36
C ILE A 115 2.22 -3.45 14.93
N GLU A 116 1.12 -3.83 14.29
CA GLU A 116 1.06 -4.11 12.86
C GLU A 116 0.56 -2.86 12.13
N GLN A 117 1.48 -2.10 11.55
CA GLN A 117 1.13 -0.94 10.74
C GLN A 117 0.63 -1.41 9.36
N VAL A 118 -0.62 -1.07 9.03
CA VAL A 118 -1.26 -1.45 7.76
C VAL A 118 -1.11 -0.35 6.71
N SER A 119 -1.17 0.91 7.14
CA SER A 119 -1.00 2.09 6.29
C SER A 119 -0.36 3.23 7.08
N VAL A 120 -0.30 4.43 6.49
CA VAL A 120 0.17 5.63 7.19
C VAL A 120 -0.80 6.12 8.28
N ASP A 121 -2.05 5.66 8.25
CA ASP A 121 -3.14 6.12 9.11
C ASP A 121 -3.83 4.99 9.89
N GLU A 122 -3.39 3.73 9.72
CA GLU A 122 -4.10 2.56 10.26
C GLU A 122 -3.12 1.53 10.82
N CYS A 123 -3.44 0.99 12.02
CA CYS A 123 -2.70 -0.13 12.59
C CYS A 123 -3.58 -1.03 13.46
N TYR A 124 -3.08 -2.25 13.70
CA TYR A 124 -3.52 -3.11 14.78
C TYR A 124 -2.48 -3.09 15.91
N MET A 125 -2.95 -3.20 17.13
CA MET A 125 -2.11 -3.33 18.33
C MET A 125 -2.59 -4.52 19.17
N ASP A 126 -1.68 -5.39 19.57
CA ASP A 126 -1.93 -6.38 20.62
C ASP A 126 -1.47 -5.79 21.95
N VAL A 127 -2.42 -5.47 22.82
CA VAL A 127 -2.16 -4.85 24.12
C VAL A 127 -2.18 -5.85 25.28
N SER A 128 -2.21 -7.15 25.01
CA SER A 128 -2.28 -8.18 26.06
C SER A 128 -1.15 -8.04 27.09
N GLY A 129 0.07 -7.74 26.66
CA GLY A 129 1.22 -7.51 27.54
C GLY A 129 1.23 -6.16 28.26
N ALA A 130 0.37 -5.23 27.88
CA ALA A 130 0.33 -3.88 28.45
C ALA A 130 -0.71 -3.72 29.56
N LEU A 131 -1.62 -4.68 29.73
CA LEU A 131 -2.78 -4.53 30.62
C LEU A 131 -2.42 -4.32 32.08
N LEU A 132 -1.34 -4.94 32.57
CA LEU A 132 -0.88 -4.73 33.96
C LEU A 132 -0.53 -3.27 34.26
N ARG A 133 0.00 -2.57 33.28
CA ARG A 133 0.39 -1.16 33.41
C ARG A 133 -0.78 -0.21 33.14
N TRP A 134 -1.64 -0.56 32.20
CA TRP A 134 -2.65 0.35 31.67
C TRP A 134 -4.07 0.08 32.18
N GLY A 135 -4.27 -1.02 32.89
CA GLY A 135 -5.55 -1.43 33.48
C GLY A 135 -6.47 -2.14 32.49
N SER A 136 -6.88 -1.49 31.41
CA SER A 136 -7.83 -2.11 30.49
C SER A 136 -7.62 -1.65 29.02
N PRO A 137 -8.10 -2.45 28.02
CA PRO A 137 -8.08 -2.07 26.62
C PRO A 137 -8.82 -0.75 26.34
N ARG A 138 -9.93 -0.49 27.04
CA ARG A 138 -10.67 0.78 26.92
C ARG A 138 -9.86 1.97 27.43
N ALA A 139 -9.16 1.81 28.56
CA ALA A 139 -8.30 2.86 29.11
C ALA A 139 -7.17 3.21 28.11
N ILE A 140 -6.56 2.20 27.50
CA ILE A 140 -5.56 2.38 26.43
C ILE A 140 -6.16 3.13 25.23
N GLY A 141 -7.32 2.70 24.73
CA GLY A 141 -7.99 3.32 23.60
C GLY A 141 -8.37 4.77 23.86
N ALA A 142 -8.84 5.08 25.06
CA ALA A 142 -9.18 6.44 25.49
C ALA A 142 -7.91 7.34 25.53
N TRP A 143 -6.83 6.84 26.15
CA TRP A 143 -5.56 7.55 26.22
C TRP A 143 -4.97 7.83 24.83
N ILE A 144 -4.98 6.84 23.91
CA ILE A 144 -4.52 7.03 22.53
C ILE A 144 -5.27 8.19 21.88
N ARG A 145 -6.59 8.19 21.93
CA ARG A 145 -7.44 9.23 21.33
C ARG A 145 -7.13 10.61 21.90
N GLU A 146 -6.97 10.70 23.21
CA GLU A 146 -6.58 11.94 23.89
C GLU A 146 -5.21 12.45 23.45
N GLN A 147 -4.18 11.57 23.40
CA GLN A 147 -2.83 11.96 22.98
C GLN A 147 -2.77 12.41 21.54
N VAL A 148 -3.49 11.71 20.63
CA VAL A 148 -3.51 12.07 19.22
C VAL A 148 -4.16 13.43 19.01
N VAL A 149 -5.27 13.71 19.70
CA VAL A 149 -5.95 15.02 19.61
C VAL A 149 -5.09 16.13 20.23
N SER A 150 -4.59 15.93 21.44
CA SER A 150 -3.89 17.00 22.17
C SER A 150 -2.56 17.38 21.54
N ARG A 151 -1.82 16.42 20.94
CA ARG A 151 -0.50 16.67 20.37
C ARG A 151 -0.52 17.03 18.89
N TYR A 152 -1.48 16.51 18.13
CA TYR A 152 -1.46 16.61 16.68
C TYR A 152 -2.69 17.30 16.08
N ASN A 153 -3.69 17.64 16.89
CA ASN A 153 -4.98 18.20 16.43
C ASN A 153 -5.69 17.33 15.38
N VAL A 154 -5.47 16.02 15.44
CA VAL A 154 -6.09 15.01 14.57
C VAL A 154 -6.90 14.07 15.44
N THR A 155 -8.05 13.59 14.96
CA THR A 155 -8.82 12.56 15.67
C THR A 155 -8.51 11.17 15.12
N CYS A 156 -8.72 10.16 15.96
CA CYS A 156 -8.71 8.76 15.53
C CYS A 156 -9.90 7.99 16.10
N SER A 157 -10.29 6.96 15.41
CA SER A 157 -11.33 6.04 15.84
C SER A 157 -10.73 4.69 16.20
N VAL A 158 -11.13 4.15 17.35
CA VAL A 158 -10.58 2.93 17.94
C VAL A 158 -11.63 1.84 18.00
N GLY A 159 -11.31 0.66 17.49
CA GLY A 159 -12.09 -0.56 17.67
C GLY A 159 -11.36 -1.54 18.58
N ILE A 160 -12.05 -2.14 19.52
CA ILE A 160 -11.50 -3.06 20.51
C ILE A 160 -12.24 -4.38 20.42
N ALA A 161 -11.51 -5.48 20.26
CA ALA A 161 -12.10 -6.83 20.18
C ALA A 161 -11.03 -7.89 20.50
N ALA A 162 -11.42 -9.18 20.41
CA ALA A 162 -10.46 -10.27 20.57
C ALA A 162 -9.68 -10.62 19.31
N ASN A 163 -10.05 -10.07 18.15
CA ASN A 163 -9.38 -10.36 16.88
C ASN A 163 -9.37 -9.15 15.94
N LYS A 164 -8.52 -9.22 14.90
CA LYS A 164 -8.29 -8.14 13.94
C LYS A 164 -9.54 -7.77 13.13
N LEU A 165 -10.33 -8.77 12.72
CA LEU A 165 -11.53 -8.55 11.91
C LEU A 165 -12.54 -7.67 12.66
N VAL A 166 -12.93 -8.09 13.86
CA VAL A 166 -13.96 -7.41 14.64
C VAL A 166 -13.46 -6.05 15.11
N ALA A 167 -12.18 -5.94 15.53
CA ALA A 167 -11.58 -4.67 15.90
C ALA A 167 -11.62 -3.64 14.76
N LYS A 168 -11.29 -4.07 13.50
CA LYS A 168 -11.39 -3.18 12.32
C LYS A 168 -12.82 -2.77 12.01
N MET A 169 -13.76 -3.70 12.06
CA MET A 169 -15.16 -3.39 11.84
C MET A 169 -15.71 -2.45 12.92
N ALA A 170 -15.27 -2.63 14.16
CA ALA A 170 -15.64 -1.77 15.29
C ALA A 170 -15.11 -0.34 15.10
N SER A 171 -13.83 -0.15 14.78
CA SER A 171 -13.27 1.19 14.52
C SER A 171 -13.95 1.89 13.35
N THR A 172 -14.25 1.15 12.26
CA THR A 172 -14.97 1.68 11.08
C THR A 172 -16.35 2.22 11.47
N ASN A 173 -17.08 1.49 12.32
CA ASN A 173 -18.40 1.92 12.81
C ASN A 173 -18.32 2.97 13.94
N ALA A 174 -17.19 3.06 14.64
CA ALA A 174 -16.95 4.11 15.64
C ALA A 174 -16.77 5.51 15.04
N LYS A 175 -16.30 5.60 13.78
CA LYS A 175 -16.00 6.89 13.11
C LYS A 175 -17.18 7.86 13.07
N PRO A 176 -16.91 9.18 13.14
CA PRO A 176 -15.65 9.84 13.46
C PRO A 176 -15.40 9.93 14.97
N ASN A 177 -14.12 10.05 15.35
CA ASN A 177 -13.66 10.33 16.72
C ASN A 177 -14.37 9.48 17.77
N GLY A 178 -14.52 8.18 17.49
CA GLY A 178 -15.26 7.25 18.34
C GLY A 178 -14.38 6.11 18.86
N MET A 179 -14.92 5.42 19.85
CA MET A 179 -14.35 4.17 20.35
C MET A 179 -15.48 3.15 20.52
N LEU A 180 -15.28 1.95 20.00
CA LEU A 180 -16.26 0.88 20.09
C LEU A 180 -15.57 -0.42 20.49
N MET A 181 -16.02 -1.02 21.58
CA MET A 181 -15.56 -2.32 22.01
C MET A 181 -16.66 -3.35 21.80
N ILE A 182 -16.30 -4.50 21.27
CA ILE A 182 -17.20 -5.63 21.05
C ILE A 182 -16.73 -6.80 21.91
N PRO A 183 -17.46 -7.18 22.98
CA PRO A 183 -17.15 -8.35 23.79
C PRO A 183 -17.12 -9.64 22.96
N VAL A 184 -16.30 -10.60 23.35
CA VAL A 184 -16.12 -11.88 22.63
C VAL A 184 -17.46 -12.56 22.33
N ALA A 185 -18.35 -12.64 23.32
CA ALA A 185 -19.67 -13.26 23.17
C ALA A 185 -20.57 -12.58 22.14
N ARG A 186 -20.25 -11.35 21.73
CA ARG A 186 -21.05 -10.54 20.79
C ARG A 186 -20.45 -10.46 19.40
N HIS A 187 -19.29 -11.06 19.11
CA HIS A 187 -18.61 -10.97 17.83
C HIS A 187 -19.49 -11.41 16.66
N ALA A 188 -20.12 -12.58 16.77
CA ALA A 188 -20.98 -13.10 15.70
C ALA A 188 -22.19 -12.18 15.44
N GLU A 189 -22.87 -11.74 16.49
CA GLU A 189 -24.02 -10.82 16.41
C GLU A 189 -23.60 -9.49 15.73
N PHE A 190 -22.49 -8.91 16.18
CA PHE A 190 -21.98 -7.66 15.61
C PHE A 190 -21.64 -7.79 14.14
N VAL A 191 -20.96 -8.86 13.73
CA VAL A 191 -20.56 -9.05 12.34
C VAL A 191 -21.77 -9.33 11.44
N GLN A 192 -22.73 -10.16 11.92
CA GLN A 192 -23.90 -10.55 11.15
C GLN A 192 -24.93 -9.42 10.92
N MET A 193 -24.89 -8.36 11.73
CA MET A 193 -25.73 -7.19 11.45
C MET A 193 -25.22 -6.31 10.29
N MET A 194 -24.00 -6.56 9.80
CA MET A 194 -23.40 -5.75 8.73
C MET A 194 -23.86 -6.18 7.34
N PRO A 195 -23.88 -5.27 6.36
CA PRO A 195 -23.98 -5.63 4.96
C PRO A 195 -22.70 -6.36 4.51
N LEU A 196 -22.75 -7.10 3.41
CA LEU A 196 -21.62 -7.88 2.90
C LEU A 196 -20.31 -7.08 2.84
N ARG A 197 -20.36 -5.86 2.32
CA ARG A 197 -19.18 -4.98 2.22
C ARG A 197 -18.67 -4.44 3.56
N GLY A 198 -19.37 -4.72 4.65
CA GLY A 198 -18.89 -4.47 6.01
C GLY A 198 -17.73 -5.39 6.40
N ILE A 199 -17.64 -6.60 5.79
CA ILE A 199 -16.50 -7.49 5.96
C ILE A 199 -15.32 -7.01 5.12
N PRO A 200 -14.16 -6.72 5.72
CA PRO A 200 -12.94 -6.40 4.98
C PRO A 200 -12.58 -7.50 3.95
N GLY A 201 -12.35 -7.09 2.71
CA GLY A 201 -12.06 -8.02 1.60
C GLY A 201 -13.25 -8.31 0.69
N ILE A 202 -14.49 -8.04 1.10
CA ILE A 202 -15.64 -8.10 0.20
C ILE A 202 -15.74 -6.79 -0.59
N GLY A 203 -15.21 -6.81 -1.80
CA GLY A 203 -15.36 -5.71 -2.77
C GLY A 203 -16.59 -5.89 -3.67
N PRO A 204 -16.89 -4.89 -4.55
CA PRO A 204 -18.08 -4.94 -5.43
C PRO A 204 -18.18 -6.18 -6.29
N SER A 205 -17.06 -6.72 -6.79
CA SER A 205 -17.04 -7.93 -7.61
C SER A 205 -17.44 -9.18 -6.83
N LEU A 206 -16.93 -9.33 -5.61
CA LEU A 206 -17.26 -10.48 -4.76
C LEU A 206 -18.70 -10.36 -4.23
N GLU A 207 -19.13 -9.16 -3.84
CA GLU A 207 -20.52 -8.88 -3.47
C GLU A 207 -21.49 -9.29 -4.59
N LYS A 208 -21.22 -8.87 -5.84
CA LYS A 208 -22.05 -9.25 -7.00
C LYS A 208 -22.13 -10.77 -7.18
N ARG A 209 -21.03 -11.50 -6.97
CA ARG A 209 -21.03 -12.98 -7.06
C ARG A 209 -21.85 -13.60 -5.94
N LEU A 210 -21.70 -13.13 -4.70
CA LEU A 210 -22.48 -13.61 -3.55
C LEU A 210 -23.98 -13.34 -3.73
N ASN A 211 -24.33 -12.14 -4.23
CA ASN A 211 -25.73 -11.80 -4.52
C ASN A 211 -26.35 -12.74 -5.56
N ALA A 212 -25.58 -13.20 -6.56
CA ALA A 212 -26.05 -14.19 -7.55
C ALA A 212 -26.36 -15.56 -6.91
N TRP A 213 -25.85 -15.84 -5.71
CA TRP A 213 -26.17 -17.02 -4.89
C TRP A 213 -27.26 -16.75 -3.86
N GLY A 214 -27.97 -15.58 -3.94
CA GLY A 214 -29.01 -15.20 -3.00
C GLY A 214 -28.50 -14.66 -1.65
N VAL A 215 -27.19 -14.42 -1.51
CA VAL A 215 -26.55 -13.93 -0.28
C VAL A 215 -26.49 -12.42 -0.34
N ASN A 216 -27.28 -11.72 0.48
CA ASN A 216 -27.40 -10.27 0.45
C ASN A 216 -26.89 -9.60 1.74
N SER A 217 -26.66 -10.38 2.80
CA SER A 217 -26.19 -9.91 4.11
C SER A 217 -25.12 -10.84 4.67
N VAL A 218 -24.42 -10.39 5.71
CA VAL A 218 -23.49 -11.25 6.44
C VAL A 218 -24.24 -12.34 7.20
N ALA A 219 -25.47 -12.09 7.64
CA ALA A 219 -26.31 -13.14 8.24
C ALA A 219 -26.63 -14.26 7.24
N ASP A 220 -26.90 -13.93 5.97
CA ASP A 220 -27.09 -14.95 4.93
C ASP A 220 -25.78 -15.71 4.66
N LEU A 221 -24.65 -14.97 4.59
CA LEU A 221 -23.33 -15.55 4.44
C LEU A 221 -23.00 -16.55 5.57
N ALA A 222 -23.39 -16.25 6.79
CA ALA A 222 -23.19 -17.13 7.94
C ALA A 222 -23.99 -18.45 7.88
N ARG A 223 -25.07 -18.49 7.09
CA ARG A 223 -25.87 -19.72 6.90
C ARG A 223 -25.35 -20.64 5.80
N MET A 224 -24.43 -20.12 4.96
CA MET A 224 -23.85 -20.94 3.87
C MET A 224 -22.95 -22.04 4.41
N SER A 225 -22.97 -23.19 3.74
CA SER A 225 -21.95 -24.23 3.97
C SER A 225 -20.61 -23.81 3.36
N LEU A 226 -19.53 -24.45 3.79
CA LEU A 226 -18.19 -24.17 3.26
C LEU A 226 -18.10 -24.51 1.78
N GLU A 227 -18.73 -25.62 1.36
CA GLU A 227 -18.77 -26.11 -0.01
C GLU A 227 -19.49 -25.11 -0.93
N ALA A 228 -20.65 -24.59 -0.50
CA ALA A 228 -21.39 -23.58 -1.24
C ALA A 228 -20.59 -22.27 -1.38
N LEU A 229 -19.87 -21.87 -0.33
CA LEU A 229 -18.97 -20.71 -0.38
C LEU A 229 -17.79 -20.93 -1.33
N GLU A 230 -17.25 -22.14 -1.39
CA GLU A 230 -16.16 -22.47 -2.29
C GLU A 230 -16.62 -22.36 -3.77
N GLN A 231 -17.80 -22.87 -4.09
CA GLN A 231 -18.41 -22.71 -5.40
C GLN A 231 -18.69 -21.23 -5.73
N ALA A 232 -19.26 -20.47 -4.80
CA ALA A 232 -19.59 -19.06 -5.00
C ALA A 232 -18.33 -18.17 -5.17
N THR A 233 -17.24 -18.49 -4.49
CA THR A 233 -15.99 -17.69 -4.53
C THR A 233 -14.99 -18.20 -5.57
N GLY A 234 -15.08 -19.46 -5.98
CA GLY A 234 -14.08 -20.13 -6.83
C GLY A 234 -12.73 -20.33 -6.15
N SER A 235 -12.67 -20.30 -4.81
CA SER A 235 -11.43 -20.40 -4.04
C SER A 235 -11.67 -20.93 -2.64
N ALA A 236 -11.09 -22.09 -2.31
CA ALA A 236 -11.17 -22.69 -0.99
C ALA A 236 -10.63 -21.76 0.12
N LEU A 237 -9.55 -21.04 -0.17
CA LEU A 237 -8.97 -20.08 0.80
C LEU A 237 -9.93 -18.93 1.08
N SER A 238 -10.53 -18.34 0.05
CA SER A 238 -11.51 -17.25 0.18
C SER A 238 -12.76 -17.73 0.92
N ALA A 239 -13.25 -18.93 0.58
CA ALA A 239 -14.41 -19.54 1.24
C ALA A 239 -14.19 -19.74 2.74
N ARG A 240 -13.07 -20.33 3.14
CA ARG A 240 -12.71 -20.50 4.57
C ARG A 240 -12.62 -19.17 5.30
N GLY A 241 -11.97 -18.17 4.68
CA GLY A 241 -11.87 -16.83 5.26
C GLY A 241 -13.24 -16.19 5.47
N LEU A 242 -14.14 -16.25 4.50
CA LEU A 242 -15.50 -15.72 4.61
C LEU A 242 -16.36 -16.50 5.60
N TYR A 243 -16.24 -17.82 5.63
CA TYR A 243 -16.95 -18.68 6.56
C TYR A 243 -16.65 -18.34 8.02
N GLN A 244 -15.36 -18.12 8.33
CA GLN A 244 -14.90 -17.67 9.64
C GLN A 244 -15.35 -16.23 9.93
N ALA A 245 -15.11 -15.32 8.96
CA ALA A 245 -15.43 -13.91 9.12
C ALA A 245 -16.91 -13.66 9.40
N ALA A 246 -17.82 -14.36 8.72
CA ALA A 246 -19.27 -14.25 8.95
C ALA A 246 -19.71 -14.71 10.35
N ARG A 247 -18.86 -15.44 11.05
CA ARG A 247 -19.06 -15.90 12.43
C ARG A 247 -18.27 -15.08 13.46
N GLY A 248 -17.65 -13.98 13.03
CA GLY A 248 -16.84 -13.12 13.91
C GLY A 248 -15.50 -13.74 14.31
N LEU A 249 -15.03 -14.75 13.58
CA LEU A 249 -13.79 -15.47 13.85
C LEU A 249 -12.67 -14.98 12.94
N ASP A 250 -11.49 -14.76 13.53
CA ASP A 250 -10.26 -14.42 12.81
C ASP A 250 -9.06 -14.87 13.66
N GLY A 251 -8.37 -15.91 13.22
CA GLY A 251 -7.21 -16.46 13.94
C GLY A 251 -5.88 -15.79 13.60
N ARG A 252 -5.86 -14.72 12.78
CA ARG A 252 -4.61 -14.04 12.39
C ARG A 252 -4.06 -13.23 13.57
N PRO A 253 -2.81 -13.46 13.99
CA PRO A 253 -2.17 -12.66 15.03
C PRO A 253 -1.86 -11.24 14.53
N VAL A 254 -1.58 -10.33 15.46
CA VAL A 254 -0.94 -9.05 15.17
C VAL A 254 0.55 -9.29 14.92
N VAL A 255 1.03 -8.97 13.72
CA VAL A 255 2.40 -9.24 13.28
C VAL A 255 3.12 -7.90 13.04
N PRO A 256 4.05 -7.49 13.92
CA PRO A 256 4.71 -6.19 13.84
C PRO A 256 5.50 -5.97 12.54
N TYR A 257 6.02 -7.03 11.98
CA TYR A 257 6.78 -6.96 10.74
C TYR A 257 6.35 -8.06 9.76
N THR A 258 6.03 -7.63 8.56
CA THR A 258 5.79 -8.55 7.43
C THR A 258 6.76 -8.19 6.32
N GLN A 259 7.54 -9.17 5.87
CA GLN A 259 8.46 -8.98 4.77
C GLN A 259 7.71 -8.54 3.50
N GLU A 260 8.22 -7.51 2.86
CA GLU A 260 7.66 -7.02 1.60
C GLU A 260 7.79 -8.09 0.51
N LYS A 261 6.73 -8.32 -0.23
CA LYS A 261 6.68 -9.29 -1.33
C LYS A 261 7.10 -8.69 -2.66
N SER A 262 6.90 -7.39 -2.82
CA SER A 262 7.22 -6.65 -4.03
C SER A 262 7.35 -5.17 -3.76
N ILE A 263 8.18 -4.49 -4.57
CA ILE A 263 8.34 -3.04 -4.60
C ILE A 263 7.99 -2.59 -6.02
N GLY A 264 7.13 -1.59 -6.17
CA GLY A 264 6.68 -1.13 -7.49
C GLY A 264 6.47 0.38 -7.55
N ALA A 265 6.53 0.89 -8.77
CA ALA A 265 6.19 2.27 -9.11
C ALA A 265 5.34 2.27 -10.38
N GLU A 266 4.28 3.07 -10.39
CA GLU A 266 3.42 3.25 -11.57
C GLU A 266 2.97 4.71 -11.66
N ARG A 267 2.85 5.23 -12.89
CA ARG A 267 2.46 6.61 -13.14
C ARG A 267 1.44 6.68 -14.27
N THR A 268 0.45 7.57 -14.10
CA THR A 268 -0.54 7.87 -15.12
C THR A 268 -0.06 9.05 -15.97
N PHE A 269 -0.17 8.96 -17.28
CA PHE A 269 0.11 10.06 -18.19
C PHE A 269 -1.00 11.13 -18.13
N ASP A 270 -0.64 12.40 -18.34
CA ASP A 270 -1.63 13.50 -18.40
C ASP A 270 -2.61 13.35 -19.56
N ALA A 271 -2.15 12.80 -20.67
CA ALA A 271 -2.94 12.36 -21.82
C ALA A 271 -2.55 10.95 -22.24
N ASP A 272 -3.47 10.20 -22.85
CA ASP A 272 -3.14 8.88 -23.40
C ASP A 272 -2.11 9.05 -24.54
N THR A 273 -1.08 8.23 -24.55
CA THR A 273 0.04 8.39 -25.50
C THR A 273 0.37 7.07 -26.20
N GLN A 274 0.72 7.18 -27.48
CA GLN A 274 1.37 6.11 -28.26
C GLN A 274 2.86 6.37 -28.46
N ASP A 275 3.38 7.51 -28.00
CA ASP A 275 4.79 7.85 -28.13
C ASP A 275 5.65 6.88 -27.31
N MET A 276 6.43 6.06 -28.02
CA MET A 276 7.35 5.08 -27.44
C MET A 276 8.34 5.74 -26.49
N ARG A 277 8.88 6.91 -26.83
CA ARG A 277 9.88 7.61 -26.02
C ARG A 277 9.29 8.05 -24.68
N GLN A 278 8.05 8.57 -24.69
CA GLN A 278 7.36 8.97 -23.45
C GLN A 278 7.13 7.76 -22.53
N VAL A 279 6.67 6.62 -23.08
CA VAL A 279 6.40 5.42 -22.29
C VAL A 279 7.69 4.81 -21.76
N CYS A 280 8.75 4.74 -22.58
CA CYS A 280 10.05 4.24 -22.15
C CYS A 280 10.68 5.15 -21.08
N SER A 281 10.61 6.48 -21.23
CA SER A 281 11.09 7.43 -20.22
C SER A 281 10.36 7.25 -18.89
N MET A 282 9.03 7.07 -18.91
CA MET A 282 8.25 6.81 -17.69
C MET A 282 8.63 5.48 -17.04
N LEU A 283 8.80 4.41 -17.82
CA LEU A 283 9.23 3.11 -17.29
C LEU A 283 10.63 3.19 -16.70
N ARG A 284 11.56 3.93 -17.33
CA ARG A 284 12.90 4.17 -16.79
C ARG A 284 12.83 4.86 -15.44
N GLY A 285 12.05 5.94 -15.33
CA GLY A 285 11.82 6.60 -14.04
C GLY A 285 11.22 5.70 -12.98
N CYS A 286 10.31 4.79 -13.36
CA CYS A 286 9.79 3.78 -12.44
C CYS A 286 10.86 2.76 -12.01
N CYS A 287 11.75 2.35 -12.92
CA CYS A 287 12.88 1.47 -12.61
C CYS A 287 13.86 2.14 -11.64
N ASP A 288 14.18 3.42 -11.86
CA ASP A 288 15.04 4.20 -10.95
C ASP A 288 14.44 4.27 -9.53
N ASP A 289 13.14 4.59 -9.41
CA ASP A 289 12.47 4.66 -8.12
C ASP A 289 12.47 3.31 -7.38
N VAL A 290 12.21 2.22 -8.11
CA VAL A 290 12.19 0.87 -7.56
C VAL A 290 13.59 0.43 -7.16
N ALA A 291 14.61 0.65 -8.02
CA ALA A 291 15.99 0.32 -7.73
C ALA A 291 16.52 1.08 -6.50
N THR A 292 16.26 2.39 -6.41
CA THR A 292 16.58 3.19 -5.21
C THR A 292 15.89 2.65 -3.96
N SER A 293 14.63 2.20 -4.09
CA SER A 293 13.90 1.62 -2.97
C SER A 293 14.44 0.26 -2.54
N LEU A 294 14.84 -0.57 -3.49
CA LEU A 294 15.49 -1.86 -3.24
C LEU A 294 16.79 -1.66 -2.46
N ARG A 295 17.71 -0.82 -2.96
CA ARG A 295 18.99 -0.51 -2.32
C ARG A 295 18.80 0.04 -0.90
N ARG A 296 17.88 1.00 -0.73
CA ARG A 296 17.62 1.61 0.59
C ARG A 296 17.15 0.59 1.63
N ARG A 297 16.46 -0.48 1.19
CA ARG A 297 15.90 -1.52 2.06
C ARG A 297 16.75 -2.79 2.11
N GLY A 298 17.88 -2.82 1.41
CA GLY A 298 18.78 -3.95 1.38
C GLY A 298 18.26 -5.18 0.62
N PHE A 299 17.36 -4.99 -0.37
CA PHE A 299 16.79 -6.06 -1.16
C PHE A 299 17.38 -6.14 -2.56
N LEU A 300 17.47 -7.37 -3.09
CA LEU A 300 17.61 -7.66 -4.51
C LEU A 300 16.33 -8.32 -5.03
N ALA A 301 15.98 -8.06 -6.28
CA ALA A 301 14.79 -8.61 -6.93
C ALA A 301 15.15 -9.74 -7.90
N ARG A 302 14.39 -10.83 -7.87
CA ARG A 302 14.51 -11.97 -8.80
C ARG A 302 13.52 -11.90 -9.96
N LYS A 303 12.50 -11.05 -9.88
CA LYS A 303 11.45 -10.96 -10.91
C LYS A 303 11.10 -9.50 -11.17
N VAL A 304 10.87 -9.17 -12.42
CA VAL A 304 10.29 -7.90 -12.86
C VAL A 304 8.96 -8.13 -13.55
N MET A 305 8.06 -7.19 -13.41
CA MET A 305 6.76 -7.18 -14.07
C MET A 305 6.45 -5.78 -14.56
N VAL A 306 6.04 -5.63 -15.80
CA VAL A 306 5.48 -4.40 -16.37
C VAL A 306 3.96 -4.45 -16.27
N LYS A 307 3.38 -3.32 -15.91
CA LYS A 307 1.94 -3.09 -15.87
C LYS A 307 1.60 -1.92 -16.77
N LEU A 308 0.67 -2.14 -17.68
CA LEU A 308 0.10 -1.12 -18.54
C LEU A 308 -1.39 -1.01 -18.28
N ARG A 309 -1.90 0.21 -18.37
CA ARG A 309 -3.34 0.49 -18.40
C ARG A 309 -3.67 1.24 -19.67
N PHE A 310 -4.78 0.90 -20.27
CA PHE A 310 -5.21 1.46 -21.55
C PHE A 310 -6.34 2.47 -21.37
N PRO A 311 -6.72 3.26 -22.42
CA PRO A 311 -7.80 4.26 -22.31
C PRO A 311 -9.15 3.70 -21.87
N ASP A 312 -9.47 2.46 -22.26
CA ASP A 312 -10.66 1.71 -21.85
C ASP A 312 -10.62 1.23 -20.38
N LEU A 313 -9.57 1.61 -19.65
CA LEU A 313 -9.28 1.23 -18.27
C LEU A 313 -8.93 -0.26 -18.07
N SER A 314 -8.83 -1.06 -19.14
CA SER A 314 -8.30 -2.42 -19.08
C SER A 314 -6.81 -2.43 -18.71
N TYR A 315 -6.34 -3.56 -18.16
CA TYR A 315 -4.96 -3.77 -17.76
C TYR A 315 -4.29 -4.87 -18.57
N ALA A 316 -3.00 -4.71 -18.81
CA ALA A 316 -2.12 -5.80 -19.16
C ALA A 316 -0.95 -5.84 -18.19
N THR A 317 -0.53 -7.04 -17.83
CA THR A 317 0.67 -7.28 -17.01
C THR A 317 1.48 -8.40 -17.63
N LYS A 318 2.79 -8.25 -17.68
CA LYS A 318 3.71 -9.29 -18.11
C LYS A 318 4.96 -9.24 -17.25
N GLY A 319 5.44 -10.40 -16.82
CA GLY A 319 6.61 -10.50 -15.95
C GLY A 319 7.65 -11.46 -16.49
N ARG A 320 8.85 -11.32 -15.98
CA ARG A 320 10.00 -12.19 -16.26
C ARG A 320 10.79 -12.44 -14.98
N THR A 321 11.31 -13.65 -14.84
CA THR A 321 12.35 -13.98 -13.85
C THR A 321 13.69 -13.53 -14.42
N LEU A 322 14.51 -12.91 -13.57
CA LEU A 322 15.86 -12.44 -13.92
C LEU A 322 16.85 -13.59 -13.73
N ASP A 323 17.89 -13.60 -14.52
CA ASP A 323 18.95 -14.61 -14.45
C ASP A 323 19.73 -14.48 -13.13
N CYS A 324 20.00 -13.23 -12.70
CA CYS A 324 20.59 -12.94 -11.40
C CYS A 324 19.74 -11.94 -10.62
N PRO A 325 19.66 -12.04 -9.27
CA PRO A 325 19.01 -11.05 -8.43
C PRO A 325 19.71 -9.69 -8.55
N THR A 326 18.95 -8.60 -8.65
CA THR A 326 19.52 -7.26 -8.83
C THR A 326 18.72 -6.16 -8.15
N ASP A 327 19.38 -5.05 -7.83
CA ASP A 327 18.82 -3.77 -7.41
C ASP A 327 19.23 -2.61 -8.37
N ALA A 328 19.84 -2.95 -9.52
CA ALA A 328 20.34 -1.99 -10.48
C ALA A 328 19.28 -1.61 -11.52
N ALA A 329 18.99 -0.33 -11.67
CA ALA A 329 18.04 0.19 -12.66
C ALA A 329 18.51 -0.08 -14.08
N SER A 330 19.83 -0.06 -14.31
CA SER A 330 20.48 -0.37 -15.59
C SER A 330 20.21 -1.81 -16.06
N VAL A 331 19.98 -2.74 -15.14
CA VAL A 331 19.59 -4.13 -15.44
C VAL A 331 18.07 -4.27 -15.54
N LEU A 332 17.31 -3.62 -14.66
CA LEU A 332 15.84 -3.72 -14.61
C LEU A 332 15.19 -3.10 -15.86
N TYR A 333 15.65 -1.93 -16.31
CA TYR A 333 15.03 -1.19 -17.39
C TYR A 333 15.03 -1.91 -18.76
N PRO A 334 16.13 -2.49 -19.25
CA PRO A 334 16.12 -3.25 -20.50
C PRO A 334 15.11 -4.41 -20.48
N GLN A 335 14.97 -5.09 -19.34
CA GLN A 335 13.97 -6.14 -19.19
C GLN A 335 12.54 -5.60 -19.29
N CYS A 336 12.28 -4.44 -18.67
CA CYS A 336 10.98 -3.77 -18.75
C CYS A 336 10.67 -3.28 -20.17
N ALA A 337 11.66 -2.77 -20.90
CA ALA A 337 11.51 -2.35 -22.30
C ALA A 337 11.17 -3.53 -23.21
N ASN A 338 11.85 -4.66 -23.06
CA ASN A 338 11.55 -5.89 -23.79
C ASN A 338 10.13 -6.42 -23.47
N LEU A 339 9.71 -6.35 -22.21
CA LEU A 339 8.35 -6.71 -21.82
C LEU A 339 7.32 -5.78 -22.45
N LEU A 340 7.57 -4.47 -22.49
CA LEU A 340 6.70 -3.48 -23.16
C LEU A 340 6.50 -3.85 -24.63
N LEU A 341 7.59 -4.06 -25.39
CA LEU A 341 7.53 -4.46 -26.80
C LEU A 341 6.68 -5.72 -26.99
N SER A 342 6.97 -6.75 -26.20
CA SER A 342 6.21 -8.00 -26.24
C SER A 342 4.72 -7.82 -25.89
N MET A 343 4.37 -6.94 -24.95
CA MET A 343 2.97 -6.64 -24.60
C MET A 343 2.23 -5.90 -25.69
N MET A 344 2.97 -5.13 -26.50
CA MET A 344 2.47 -4.41 -27.66
C MET A 344 2.46 -5.24 -28.95
N GLY A 345 2.90 -6.52 -28.89
CA GLY A 345 3.02 -7.38 -30.07
C GLY A 345 4.08 -6.89 -31.07
N MET A 346 5.12 -6.19 -30.55
CA MET A 346 6.21 -5.64 -31.35
C MET A 346 7.44 -6.52 -31.24
N ALA A 347 8.20 -6.62 -32.32
CA ALA A 347 9.45 -7.36 -32.34
C ALA A 347 10.56 -6.61 -31.55
N PRO A 348 11.59 -7.30 -31.03
CA PRO A 348 12.68 -6.64 -30.30
C PRO A 348 13.41 -5.57 -31.10
N GLU A 349 13.53 -5.75 -32.41
CA GLU A 349 14.14 -4.80 -33.36
C GLU A 349 13.35 -3.48 -33.46
N SER A 350 12.10 -3.49 -33.01
CA SER A 350 11.23 -2.30 -32.95
C SER A 350 11.54 -1.38 -31.78
N ALA A 351 12.60 -1.61 -31.00
CA ALA A 351 12.98 -0.76 -29.86
C ALA A 351 13.20 0.72 -30.27
N HIS A 352 13.50 0.99 -31.55
CA HIS A 352 13.62 2.33 -32.11
C HIS A 352 12.34 2.86 -32.77
N ALA A 353 11.21 2.10 -32.68
CA ALA A 353 9.94 2.58 -33.22
C ALA A 353 9.50 3.88 -32.51
N ILE A 354 8.88 4.75 -33.27
CA ILE A 354 8.41 6.05 -32.75
C ILE A 354 7.10 5.87 -31.99
N SER A 355 6.27 4.90 -32.42
CA SER A 355 4.90 4.74 -31.90
C SER A 355 4.60 3.31 -31.49
N LEU A 356 3.86 3.17 -30.39
CA LEU A 356 3.28 1.93 -29.90
C LEU A 356 2.06 1.53 -30.75
N THR A 357 1.71 0.25 -30.75
CA THR A 357 0.54 -0.29 -31.49
C THR A 357 -0.80 0.21 -30.96
N ARG A 358 -0.86 0.64 -29.70
CA ARG A 358 -2.06 1.19 -29.05
C ARG A 358 -1.70 2.22 -27.98
N PRO A 359 -2.58 3.19 -27.70
CA PRO A 359 -2.30 4.21 -26.68
C PRO A 359 -2.25 3.62 -25.27
N VAL A 360 -1.40 4.18 -24.43
CA VAL A 360 -1.18 3.82 -23.03
C VAL A 360 -1.62 4.98 -22.14
N ARG A 361 -2.37 4.66 -21.08
CA ARG A 361 -2.86 5.61 -20.07
C ARG A 361 -1.96 5.65 -18.85
N LEU A 362 -1.41 4.48 -18.44
CA LEU A 362 -0.53 4.32 -17.30
C LEU A 362 0.53 3.28 -17.63
N ALA A 363 1.74 3.54 -17.21
CA ALA A 363 2.83 2.57 -17.24
C ALA A 363 3.49 2.48 -15.87
N GLY A 364 3.95 1.28 -15.53
CA GLY A 364 4.66 1.03 -14.28
C GLY A 364 5.36 -0.30 -14.30
N MET A 365 6.21 -0.49 -13.30
CA MET A 365 6.91 -1.75 -13.08
C MET A 365 6.88 -2.14 -11.61
N SER A 366 7.03 -3.42 -11.35
CA SER A 366 7.25 -3.94 -10.00
C SER A 366 8.35 -5.00 -10.00
N ALA A 367 9.13 -4.98 -8.94
CA ALA A 367 10.16 -5.95 -8.60
C ALA A 367 9.64 -6.88 -7.51
N SER A 368 9.80 -8.19 -7.65
CA SER A 368 9.31 -9.21 -6.71
C SER A 368 10.30 -10.38 -6.59
N GLY A 369 9.97 -11.36 -5.71
CA GLY A 369 10.94 -12.38 -5.34
C GLY A 369 12.13 -11.75 -4.63
N LEU A 370 11.83 -10.88 -3.65
CA LEU A 370 12.82 -10.12 -2.91
C LEU A 370 13.65 -11.04 -2.01
N VAL A 371 14.97 -10.86 -2.06
CA VAL A 371 15.95 -11.52 -1.20
C VAL A 371 16.82 -10.46 -0.54
N LEU A 372 17.27 -10.69 0.69
CA LEU A 372 18.20 -9.78 1.35
C LEU A 372 19.54 -9.77 0.60
N ALA A 373 20.10 -8.59 0.38
CA ALA A 373 21.33 -8.44 -0.39
C ALA A 373 22.52 -9.13 0.29
N GLU A 374 22.51 -9.21 1.63
CA GLU A 374 23.53 -9.88 2.44
C GLU A 374 23.40 -11.41 2.40
N GLU A 375 22.22 -11.95 2.09
CA GLU A 375 21.95 -13.40 2.00
C GLU A 375 22.01 -13.92 0.56
N ALA A 376 22.07 -13.01 -0.42
CA ALA A 376 22.00 -13.38 -1.83
C ALA A 376 23.33 -13.97 -2.30
N VAL A 377 23.31 -15.24 -2.64
CA VAL A 377 24.39 -15.86 -3.42
C VAL A 377 24.25 -15.37 -4.86
N ILE A 378 25.10 -14.43 -5.27
CA ILE A 378 25.19 -13.95 -6.65
C ILE A 378 26.20 -14.86 -7.36
N GLN A 379 25.72 -15.72 -8.24
CA GLN A 379 26.59 -16.47 -9.11
C GLN A 379 27.14 -15.52 -10.18
N PRO A 380 28.47 -15.37 -10.34
CA PRO A 380 29.02 -14.52 -11.39
C PRO A 380 28.50 -14.96 -12.77
N SER A 381 28.19 -14.01 -13.64
CA SER A 381 27.88 -14.32 -15.03
C SER A 381 29.16 -14.76 -15.77
N LEU A 382 28.99 -15.41 -16.92
CA LEU A 382 30.14 -15.77 -17.74
C LEU A 382 30.93 -14.52 -18.15
N ASP A 383 30.24 -13.41 -18.40
CA ASP A 383 30.86 -12.13 -18.74
C ASP A 383 31.65 -11.56 -17.54
N ASP A 384 31.12 -11.65 -16.31
CA ASP A 384 31.85 -11.26 -15.10
C ASP A 384 33.14 -12.08 -14.94
N LEU A 385 33.08 -13.40 -15.21
CA LEU A 385 34.27 -14.30 -15.12
C LEU A 385 35.30 -14.01 -16.24
N LEU A 386 34.83 -13.62 -17.42
CA LEU A 386 35.73 -13.23 -18.51
C LEU A 386 36.43 -11.91 -18.22
N GLU A 387 35.70 -10.92 -17.69
CA GLU A 387 36.27 -9.62 -17.27
C GLU A 387 37.25 -9.78 -16.09
N GLU A 388 36.97 -10.66 -15.12
CA GLU A 388 37.90 -10.98 -14.03
C GLU A 388 39.19 -11.54 -14.55
N ASN A 389 39.14 -12.50 -15.48
CA ASN A 389 40.31 -13.08 -16.10
C ASN A 389 41.14 -12.04 -16.89
N GLU A 390 40.50 -11.14 -17.63
CA GLU A 390 41.21 -10.06 -18.35
C GLU A 390 41.88 -9.04 -17.41
N VAL A 391 41.22 -8.72 -16.28
CA VAL A 391 41.76 -7.80 -15.26
C VAL A 391 42.91 -8.45 -14.51
N GLU A 392 42.83 -9.74 -14.15
CA GLU A 392 43.91 -10.47 -13.53
C GLU A 392 45.14 -10.56 -14.44
N GLN A 393 44.96 -10.88 -15.73
CA GLN A 393 46.05 -10.90 -16.70
C GLN A 393 46.71 -9.52 -16.88
N ARG A 394 45.91 -8.41 -16.85
CA ARG A 394 46.48 -7.04 -16.91
C ARG A 394 47.21 -6.65 -15.63
N ALA A 395 46.73 -7.10 -14.45
CA ALA A 395 47.35 -6.84 -13.16
C ALA A 395 48.69 -7.61 -13.02
N GLU A 396 48.77 -8.84 -13.48
CA GLU A 396 50.02 -9.61 -13.55
C GLU A 396 51.09 -8.94 -14.42
N ILE A 397 50.66 -8.31 -15.54
CA ILE A 397 51.55 -7.58 -16.44
C ILE A 397 52.02 -6.25 -15.81
N SER A 398 51.21 -5.61 -14.97
CA SER A 398 51.47 -4.27 -14.41
C SER A 398 52.04 -4.28 -12.99
N GLY A 399 52.16 -5.42 -12.32
CA GLY A 399 52.75 -5.55 -10.97
C GLY A 399 51.91 -4.90 -9.83
N GLY A 400 50.60 -4.66 -10.08
CA GLY A 400 49.69 -4.02 -9.12
C GLY A 400 48.61 -4.99 -8.64
N SER A 401 48.31 -5.01 -7.36
CA SER A 401 47.17 -5.74 -6.79
C SER A 401 45.87 -4.94 -7.09
N ALA A 402 45.20 -5.23 -8.18
CA ALA A 402 43.88 -4.70 -8.45
C ALA A 402 42.83 -5.66 -7.86
N GLN A 403 42.08 -5.22 -6.84
CA GLN A 403 40.83 -5.90 -6.44
C GLN A 403 39.81 -5.75 -7.58
N SER A 404 39.61 -6.82 -8.33
CA SER A 404 38.59 -6.89 -9.37
C SER A 404 37.21 -6.79 -8.70
N GLN A 405 36.54 -5.65 -8.91
CA GLN A 405 35.11 -5.57 -8.62
C GLN A 405 34.37 -6.01 -9.88
N THR A 406 33.45 -6.97 -9.75
CA THR A 406 32.60 -7.42 -10.84
C THR A 406 31.86 -6.22 -11.49
N HIS A 407 31.54 -6.31 -12.78
CA HIS A 407 30.78 -5.27 -13.51
C HIS A 407 29.48 -4.91 -12.76
N SER A 408 28.79 -5.90 -12.24
CA SER A 408 27.60 -5.74 -11.39
C SER A 408 27.88 -4.92 -10.11
N ALA A 409 28.99 -5.13 -9.43
CA ALA A 409 29.39 -4.37 -8.24
C ALA A 409 29.71 -2.89 -8.57
N ARG A 410 30.37 -2.65 -9.69
CA ARG A 410 30.67 -1.28 -10.18
C ARG A 410 29.40 -0.51 -10.53
N LEU A 411 28.45 -1.13 -11.23
CA LEU A 411 27.15 -0.54 -11.54
C LEU A 411 26.36 -0.18 -10.27
N ARG A 412 26.31 -1.10 -9.31
CA ARG A 412 25.67 -0.85 -8.01
C ARG A 412 26.33 0.31 -7.26
N GLY A 413 27.66 0.38 -7.26
CA GLY A 413 28.41 1.49 -6.67
C GLY A 413 28.09 2.83 -7.32
N ALA A 414 28.07 2.89 -8.64
CA ALA A 414 27.74 4.09 -9.40
C ALA A 414 26.28 4.54 -9.16
N GLU A 415 25.32 3.61 -9.15
CA GLU A 415 23.93 3.93 -8.86
C GLU A 415 23.72 4.37 -7.41
N ALA A 416 24.44 3.79 -6.45
CA ALA A 416 24.41 4.23 -5.05
C ALA A 416 24.98 5.64 -4.87
N ALA A 417 26.05 5.99 -5.59
CA ALA A 417 26.59 7.34 -5.62
C ALA A 417 25.59 8.34 -6.22
N LEU A 418 24.90 7.96 -7.30
CA LEU A 418 23.85 8.76 -7.92
C LEU A 418 22.68 8.99 -6.94
N ASP A 419 22.26 7.96 -6.19
CA ASP A 419 21.23 8.09 -5.15
C ASP A 419 21.64 9.08 -4.06
N ALA A 420 22.91 9.11 -3.67
CA ALA A 420 23.44 10.06 -2.69
C ALA A 420 23.39 11.51 -3.23
N VAL A 421 23.73 11.73 -4.48
CA VAL A 421 23.62 13.03 -5.16
C VAL A 421 22.17 13.48 -5.27
N ARG A 422 21.27 12.62 -5.72
CA ARG A 422 19.83 12.91 -5.84
C ARG A 422 19.21 13.25 -4.48
N ARG A 423 19.63 12.58 -3.40
CA ARG A 423 19.17 12.85 -2.04
C ARG A 423 19.58 14.23 -1.54
N LYS A 424 20.76 14.69 -1.93
CA LYS A 424 21.32 15.97 -1.49
C LYS A 424 20.81 17.15 -2.32
N TYR A 425 20.61 16.96 -3.63
CA TYR A 425 20.36 18.05 -4.57
C TYR A 425 19.03 17.96 -5.32
N GLY A 426 18.24 16.88 -5.11
CA GLY A 426 16.96 16.64 -5.78
C GLY A 426 17.08 15.68 -6.97
N ASN A 427 15.94 15.05 -7.30
CA ASN A 427 15.90 13.94 -8.27
C ASN A 427 16.20 14.32 -9.74
N ASN A 428 16.13 15.61 -10.09
CA ASN A 428 16.25 16.06 -11.50
C ASN A 428 17.67 16.48 -11.91
N ILE A 429 18.66 16.41 -11.00
CA ILE A 429 20.01 16.96 -11.22
C ILE A 429 20.93 16.00 -11.95
N ALA A 430 20.72 14.69 -11.80
CA ALA A 430 21.55 13.69 -12.44
C ALA A 430 20.75 12.45 -12.82
N SER A 431 20.96 11.97 -14.05
CA SER A 431 20.45 10.69 -14.54
C SER A 431 21.59 9.90 -15.16
N PHE A 432 21.50 8.56 -15.17
CA PHE A 432 22.38 7.78 -16.02
C PHE A 432 22.14 8.20 -17.49
N GLY A 433 23.23 8.47 -18.19
CA GLY A 433 23.18 8.76 -19.64
C GLY A 433 22.47 7.63 -20.40
N VAL A 434 21.81 8.01 -21.46
CA VAL A 434 21.17 7.12 -22.43
C VAL A 434 22.27 6.55 -23.34
#